data_d20c8ac1b75f4f5555306fd8b69797e7
#
_entry.id   d20c8ac1b75f4f5555306fd8b69797e7
#
_cell.length_a   1.000
_cell.length_b   1.000
_cell.length_c   1.000
_cell.angle_alpha   90.00
_cell.angle_beta   90.00
_cell.angle_gamma   90.00
#
_symmetry.space_group_name_H-M   'P 1'
#
loop_
_entity.id
_entity.type
_entity.pdbx_description
1 polymer ?
#
loop_
_entity_poly.entity_id
_entity_poly.type
_entity_poly.pdbx_seq_one_letter_code
_entity_poly.pdbx_strand_id
1 'polypeptide(L)'
;MTDKEELEMVLRLINKHHLPLSPILEYAIRERIESYNDYCDTNKFQVCEGLSMQNSNGLEWYVNRFSSMSVNITNNKKAPNKAILLLAIIDMIQYGKLIENRIPHNKLMSDSFAIQWQKWFPKTKTPYVWFPFYHLKSESFWHFKQYGDDNIQFKLYERKNTMPISTLRTLVEYAYLDDALFHYMHNSETRSKLKEVLIRNYIKCE
;
A
#
# COMPACT_ATOMS: atom_id res chain seq x y z
N MET A 1 4.68 20.28 -2.66
CA MET A 1 6.07 19.85 -2.43
C MET A 1 6.08 18.34 -2.59
N THR A 2 6.95 17.82 -3.41
CA THR A 2 7.08 16.36 -3.60
C THR A 2 7.88 15.76 -2.45
N ASP A 3 7.71 14.46 -2.19
CA ASP A 3 8.47 13.75 -1.14
C ASP A 3 9.99 13.91 -1.35
N LYS A 4 10.43 14.02 -2.62
CA LYS A 4 11.84 14.31 -2.98
C LYS A 4 12.26 15.69 -2.52
N GLU A 5 11.47 16.73 -2.83
CA GLU A 5 11.75 18.10 -2.43
C GLU A 5 11.81 18.25 -0.91
N GLU A 6 10.98 17.49 -0.18
CA GLU A 6 11.02 17.44 1.28
C GLU A 6 12.32 16.81 1.80
N LEU A 7 12.75 15.68 1.23
CA LEU A 7 14.01 15.04 1.60
C LEU A 7 15.24 15.91 1.29
N GLU A 8 15.24 16.55 0.13
CA GLU A 8 16.31 17.51 -0.24
C GLU A 8 16.34 18.72 0.69
N MET A 9 15.16 19.24 1.07
CA MET A 9 15.05 20.34 2.02
C MET A 9 15.54 19.93 3.41
N VAL A 10 15.20 18.75 3.88
CA VAL A 10 15.69 18.20 5.17
C VAL A 10 17.21 18.09 5.16
N LEU A 11 17.82 17.55 4.11
CA LEU A 11 19.28 17.49 3.99
C LEU A 11 19.92 18.86 3.98
N ARG A 12 19.34 19.85 3.27
CA ARG A 12 19.83 21.24 3.27
C ARG A 12 19.78 21.87 4.66
N LEU A 13 18.70 21.63 5.41
CA LEU A 13 18.57 22.13 6.79
C LEU A 13 19.59 21.50 7.74
N ILE A 14 19.77 20.17 7.66
CA ILE A 14 20.77 19.44 8.44
C ILE A 14 22.17 19.99 8.17
N ASN A 15 22.56 20.15 6.91
CA ASN A 15 23.86 20.70 6.52
C ASN A 15 24.03 22.16 6.95
N LYS A 16 23.00 22.99 6.77
CA LYS A 16 23.01 24.40 7.16
C LYS A 16 23.23 24.61 8.65
N HIS A 17 22.65 23.75 9.47
CA HIS A 17 22.71 23.86 10.93
C HIS A 17 23.77 22.94 11.56
N HIS A 18 24.61 22.29 10.75
CA HIS A 18 25.65 21.34 11.20
C HIS A 18 25.13 20.31 12.20
N LEU A 19 23.91 19.83 11.96
CA LEU A 19 23.32 18.81 12.84
C LEU A 19 24.01 17.47 12.63
N PRO A 20 24.36 16.75 13.70
CA PRO A 20 25.02 15.45 13.58
C PRO A 20 24.02 14.44 12.98
N LEU A 21 24.31 13.99 11.77
CA LEU A 21 23.61 12.91 11.11
C LEU A 21 24.47 11.65 11.16
N SER A 22 23.88 10.50 11.52
CA SER A 22 24.67 9.28 11.43
C SER A 22 24.97 8.98 9.95
N PRO A 23 26.16 8.47 9.61
CA PRO A 23 26.54 8.16 8.22
C PRO A 23 25.53 7.20 7.53
N ILE A 24 24.94 6.29 8.30
CA ILE A 24 23.93 5.35 7.83
C ILE A 24 22.66 6.08 7.40
N LEU A 25 22.21 7.05 8.19
CA LEU A 25 20.99 7.80 7.89
C LEU A 25 21.21 8.77 6.72
N GLU A 26 22.39 9.40 6.64
CA GLU A 26 22.75 10.23 5.50
C GLU A 26 22.78 9.41 4.20
N TYR A 27 23.40 8.25 4.23
CA TYR A 27 23.42 7.33 3.09
C TYR A 27 21.99 6.93 2.67
N ALA A 28 21.14 6.54 3.61
CA ALA A 28 19.77 6.13 3.33
C ALA A 28 18.92 7.27 2.71
N ILE A 29 19.13 8.51 3.15
CA ILE A 29 18.44 9.68 2.58
C ILE A 29 18.95 9.95 1.16
N ARG A 30 20.25 9.89 0.90
CA ARG A 30 20.84 10.10 -0.43
C ARG A 30 20.41 9.01 -1.40
N GLU A 31 20.50 7.76 -1.00
CA GLU A 31 20.03 6.61 -1.79
C GLU A 31 18.55 6.77 -2.15
N ARG A 32 17.75 7.26 -1.21
CA ARG A 32 16.33 7.52 -1.46
C ARG A 32 16.09 8.63 -2.46
N ILE A 33 16.85 9.73 -2.41
CA ILE A 33 16.78 10.82 -3.39
C ILE A 33 17.20 10.32 -4.77
N GLU A 34 18.27 9.51 -4.86
CA GLU A 34 18.73 8.91 -6.10
C GLU A 34 17.70 7.98 -6.71
N SER A 35 17.06 7.14 -5.90
CA SER A 35 15.97 6.26 -6.35
C SER A 35 14.77 7.03 -6.92
N TYR A 36 14.50 8.24 -6.42
CA TYR A 36 13.51 9.13 -7.03
C TYR A 36 13.97 9.68 -8.40
N ASN A 37 15.27 9.92 -8.58
CA ASN A 37 15.81 10.36 -9.87
C ASN A 37 15.72 9.27 -10.91
N ASP A 38 16.14 8.05 -10.58
CA ASP A 38 16.07 6.89 -11.47
C ASP A 38 14.62 6.58 -11.86
N TYR A 39 13.70 6.68 -10.90
CA TYR A 39 12.27 6.51 -11.15
C TYR A 39 11.69 7.62 -12.04
N CYS A 40 12.11 8.88 -11.85
CA CYS A 40 11.70 9.99 -12.72
C CYS A 40 12.34 9.91 -14.11
N ASP A 41 13.58 9.45 -14.23
CA ASP A 41 14.26 9.32 -15.52
C ASP A 41 13.75 8.10 -16.32
N THR A 42 13.38 7.01 -15.67
CA THR A 42 12.66 5.90 -16.32
C THR A 42 11.24 6.28 -16.73
N ASN A 43 10.61 7.24 -16.07
CA ASN A 43 9.30 7.79 -16.49
C ASN A 43 9.40 8.90 -17.56
N LYS A 44 10.59 9.38 -17.90
CA LYS A 44 10.85 10.06 -19.19
C LYS A 44 10.88 9.11 -20.38
N PHE A 45 10.66 7.82 -20.14
CA PHE A 45 10.31 6.92 -21.21
C PHE A 45 8.99 7.35 -21.82
N GLN A 46 9.15 8.11 -22.90
CA GLN A 46 8.27 8.18 -24.05
C GLN A 46 6.81 7.80 -23.71
N VAL A 47 5.99 8.79 -23.73
CA VAL A 47 4.76 8.65 -24.49
C VAL A 47 5.17 8.13 -25.88
N CYS A 48 5.51 6.86 -25.97
CA CYS A 48 5.46 6.10 -27.17
C CYS A 48 3.97 5.96 -27.50
N GLU A 49 3.43 6.95 -28.19
CA GLU A 49 2.27 6.75 -29.04
C GLU A 49 2.56 5.50 -29.88
N GLY A 50 1.93 4.39 -29.52
CA GLY A 50 1.94 3.23 -30.40
C GLY A 50 2.06 1.85 -29.81
N LEU A 51 2.12 1.67 -28.48
CA LEU A 51 1.91 0.34 -27.90
C LEU A 51 0.60 0.32 -27.13
N SER A 52 -0.31 -0.49 -27.62
CA SER A 52 -1.66 -0.72 -27.11
C SER A 52 -1.69 -0.69 -25.57
N MET A 53 -2.23 0.41 -25.02
CA MET A 53 -2.74 0.45 -23.66
C MET A 53 -4.02 -0.42 -23.59
N GLN A 54 -3.86 -1.72 -23.79
CA GLN A 54 -4.90 -2.68 -23.48
C GLN A 54 -4.84 -2.90 -21.98
N ASN A 55 -5.82 -2.28 -21.27
CA ASN A 55 -6.23 -2.56 -19.91
C ASN A 55 -5.42 -2.00 -18.72
N SER A 56 -4.81 -0.82 -18.78
CA SER A 56 -4.47 -0.11 -17.55
C SER A 56 -5.70 0.68 -17.06
N ASN A 57 -6.30 0.26 -15.95
CA ASN A 57 -7.38 0.99 -15.31
C ASN A 57 -6.89 2.39 -14.89
N GLY A 58 -7.62 3.44 -15.25
CA GLY A 58 -7.31 4.80 -14.86
C GLY A 58 -7.53 5.03 -13.35
N LEU A 59 -6.98 6.12 -12.81
CA LEU A 59 -7.12 6.49 -11.39
C LEU A 59 -8.58 6.46 -10.92
N GLU A 60 -9.51 7.00 -11.69
CA GLU A 60 -10.95 7.05 -11.37
C GLU A 60 -11.57 5.66 -11.19
N TRP A 61 -11.08 4.67 -11.91
CA TRP A 61 -11.50 3.30 -11.72
C TRP A 61 -11.12 2.79 -10.31
N TYR A 62 -9.90 3.05 -9.85
CA TYR A 62 -9.45 2.67 -8.50
C TYR A 62 -10.16 3.47 -7.40
N VAL A 63 -10.43 4.76 -7.61
CA VAL A 63 -11.25 5.60 -6.73
C VAL A 63 -12.63 4.97 -6.55
N ASN A 64 -13.28 4.54 -7.64
CA ASN A 64 -14.58 3.86 -7.58
C ASN A 64 -14.49 2.50 -6.86
N ARG A 65 -13.44 1.70 -7.12
CA ARG A 65 -13.22 0.42 -6.42
C ARG A 65 -13.00 0.62 -4.94
N PHE A 66 -12.19 1.62 -4.55
CA PHE A 66 -11.96 1.95 -3.15
C PHE A 66 -13.23 2.43 -2.43
N SER A 67 -14.13 3.14 -3.12
CA SER A 67 -15.40 3.58 -2.52
C SER A 67 -16.41 2.45 -2.32
N SER A 68 -16.30 1.37 -3.09
CA SER A 68 -17.28 0.28 -3.18
C SER A 68 -16.72 -1.10 -2.79
N MET A 69 -15.66 -1.15 -1.98
CA MET A 69 -15.10 -2.44 -1.52
C MET A 69 -16.14 -3.30 -0.80
N SER A 70 -16.07 -4.61 -1.04
CA SER A 70 -16.88 -5.60 -0.33
C SER A 70 -16.44 -5.70 1.13
N VAL A 71 -17.22 -5.18 2.05
CA VAL A 71 -16.96 -5.17 3.50
C VAL A 71 -18.20 -5.55 4.28
N ASN A 72 -18.02 -6.06 5.49
CA ASN A 72 -19.13 -6.32 6.40
C ASN A 72 -19.77 -4.99 6.84
N ILE A 73 -21.09 -4.99 6.98
CA ILE A 73 -21.86 -3.87 7.50
C ILE A 73 -22.48 -4.29 8.83
N THR A 74 -22.21 -3.55 9.88
CA THR A 74 -22.81 -3.78 11.23
C THR A 74 -23.36 -2.44 11.72
N ASN A 75 -24.61 -2.40 12.14
CA ASN A 75 -25.28 -1.19 12.59
C ASN A 75 -25.16 -0.02 11.58
N ASN A 76 -25.39 -0.29 10.31
CA ASN A 76 -25.23 0.65 9.18
C ASN A 76 -23.83 1.24 9.00
N LYS A 77 -22.81 0.68 9.66
CA LYS A 77 -21.42 1.09 9.50
C LYS A 77 -20.61 0.04 8.76
N LYS A 78 -19.86 0.47 7.77
CA LYS A 78 -18.92 -0.37 7.02
C LYS A 78 -17.72 -0.74 7.90
N ALA A 79 -17.29 -2.01 7.85
CA ALA A 79 -16.10 -2.45 8.57
C ALA A 79 -14.84 -1.80 7.98
N PRO A 80 -14.00 -1.09 8.78
CA PRO A 80 -12.89 -0.30 8.29
C PRO A 80 -11.63 -1.13 7.98
N ASN A 81 -11.62 -2.42 8.28
CA ASN A 81 -10.42 -3.25 8.31
C ASN A 81 -9.63 -3.23 6.98
N LYS A 82 -10.30 -3.39 5.83
CA LYS A 82 -9.66 -3.32 4.51
C LYS A 82 -9.11 -1.93 4.21
N ALA A 83 -9.88 -0.89 4.53
CA ALA A 83 -9.46 0.49 4.32
C ALA A 83 -8.24 0.86 5.17
N ILE A 84 -8.21 0.44 6.45
CA ILE A 84 -7.06 0.65 7.33
C ILE A 84 -5.82 -0.08 6.82
N LEU A 85 -5.97 -1.29 6.28
CA LEU A 85 -4.84 -2.02 5.67
C LEU A 85 -4.30 -1.28 4.45
N LEU A 86 -5.17 -0.80 3.56
CA LEU A 86 -4.75 -0.02 2.39
C LEU A 86 -4.08 1.30 2.80
N LEU A 87 -4.59 1.99 3.83
CA LEU A 87 -3.94 3.19 4.38
C LEU A 87 -2.55 2.87 4.95
N ALA A 88 -2.39 1.72 5.62
CA ALA A 88 -1.08 1.28 6.11
C ALA A 88 -0.10 1.02 4.96
N ILE A 89 -0.55 0.37 3.88
CA ILE A 89 0.26 0.14 2.67
C ILE A 89 0.65 1.46 2.01
N ILE A 90 -0.29 2.37 1.84
CA ILE A 90 -0.03 3.71 1.28
C ILE A 90 1.02 4.46 2.12
N ASP A 91 0.94 4.39 3.45
CA ASP A 91 1.93 5.01 4.32
C ASP A 91 3.30 4.28 4.23
N MET A 92 3.30 2.96 4.10
CA MET A 92 4.55 2.22 3.89
C MET A 92 5.25 2.64 2.59
N ILE A 93 4.50 2.85 1.51
CA ILE A 93 5.02 3.39 0.24
C ILE A 93 5.54 4.82 0.46
N GLN A 94 4.73 5.68 1.05
CA GLN A 94 5.06 7.08 1.30
C GLN A 94 6.36 7.24 2.10
N TYR A 95 6.58 6.39 3.12
CA TYR A 95 7.77 6.45 3.98
C TYR A 95 8.91 5.52 3.51
N GLY A 96 8.84 4.99 2.28
CA GLY A 96 9.89 4.17 1.70
C GLY A 96 10.12 2.82 2.37
N LYS A 97 9.13 2.33 3.13
CA LYS A 97 9.16 0.99 3.76
C LYS A 97 8.71 -0.11 2.81
N LEU A 98 8.03 0.25 1.73
CA LEU A 98 7.58 -0.62 0.66
C LEU A 98 7.97 0.01 -0.68
N ILE A 99 9.07 -0.44 -1.26
CA ILE A 99 9.65 0.08 -2.49
C ILE A 99 9.14 -0.70 -3.70
N GLU A 100 9.05 -2.02 -3.57
CA GLU A 100 8.55 -2.91 -4.60
C GLU A 100 7.08 -3.25 -4.35
N ASN A 101 6.37 -3.62 -5.42
CA ASN A 101 4.98 -4.10 -5.35
C ASN A 101 4.91 -5.52 -4.77
N ARG A 102 5.46 -5.70 -3.57
CA ARG A 102 5.54 -6.97 -2.81
C ARG A 102 5.16 -6.73 -1.36
N ILE A 103 3.86 -6.81 -1.09
CA ILE A 103 3.31 -6.54 0.24
C ILE A 103 3.50 -7.77 1.12
N PRO A 104 4.37 -7.69 2.15
CA PRO A 104 4.69 -8.85 2.97
C PRO A 104 3.61 -9.12 4.03
N HIS A 105 3.44 -10.38 4.41
CA HIS A 105 2.59 -10.78 5.54
C HIS A 105 3.41 -11.02 6.82
N ASN A 106 4.30 -10.08 7.15
CA ASN A 106 5.25 -10.16 8.26
C ASN A 106 4.94 -9.17 9.40
N LYS A 107 5.89 -9.06 10.34
CA LYS A 107 5.77 -8.15 11.49
C LYS A 107 5.67 -6.68 11.05
N LEU A 108 6.43 -6.26 10.04
CA LEU A 108 6.39 -4.88 9.52
C LEU A 108 4.98 -4.47 9.08
N MET A 109 4.29 -5.36 8.34
CA MET A 109 2.90 -5.12 7.93
C MET A 109 1.95 -5.07 9.13
N SER A 110 2.13 -5.97 10.10
CA SER A 110 1.31 -5.99 11.32
C SER A 110 1.48 -4.72 12.15
N ASP A 111 2.71 -4.24 12.31
CA ASP A 111 3.01 -3.01 13.05
C ASP A 111 2.46 -1.78 12.32
N SER A 112 2.63 -1.70 11.00
CA SER A 112 2.09 -0.60 10.18
C SER A 112 0.56 -0.54 10.23
N PHE A 113 -0.10 -1.69 10.16
CA PHE A 113 -1.55 -1.80 10.33
C PHE A 113 -1.99 -1.36 11.74
N ALA A 114 -1.27 -1.79 12.78
CA ALA A 114 -1.58 -1.42 14.15
C ALA A 114 -1.45 0.10 14.38
N ILE A 115 -0.43 0.73 13.83
CA ILE A 115 -0.24 2.19 13.90
C ILE A 115 -1.44 2.90 13.26
N GLN A 116 -1.85 2.49 12.04
CA GLN A 116 -3.02 3.07 11.39
C GLN A 116 -4.31 2.81 12.16
N TRP A 117 -4.48 1.61 12.72
CA TRP A 117 -5.66 1.29 13.52
C TRP A 117 -5.75 2.18 14.75
N GLN A 118 -4.67 2.32 15.51
CA GLN A 118 -4.65 3.16 16.73
C GLN A 118 -4.85 4.64 16.43
N LYS A 119 -4.38 5.12 15.29
CA LYS A 119 -4.62 6.51 14.85
C LYS A 119 -6.11 6.82 14.71
N TRP A 120 -6.90 5.89 14.17
CA TRP A 120 -8.32 6.11 13.88
C TRP A 120 -9.26 5.57 14.96
N PHE A 121 -8.85 4.52 15.64
CA PHE A 121 -9.65 3.80 16.64
C PHE A 121 -8.87 3.57 17.94
N PRO A 122 -8.40 4.64 18.63
CA PRO A 122 -7.47 4.50 19.77
C PRO A 122 -8.07 3.77 20.97
N LYS A 123 -9.41 3.74 21.08
CA LYS A 123 -10.12 3.09 22.20
C LYS A 123 -10.49 1.62 21.92
N THR A 124 -10.11 1.09 20.77
CA THR A 124 -10.47 -0.27 20.37
C THR A 124 -9.24 -1.16 20.25
N LYS A 125 -9.43 -2.44 20.51
CA LYS A 125 -8.38 -3.43 20.30
C LYS A 125 -8.08 -3.54 18.81
N THR A 126 -6.80 -3.51 18.44
CA THR A 126 -6.35 -3.74 17.07
C THR A 126 -6.70 -5.15 16.62
N PRO A 127 -7.45 -5.32 15.52
CA PRO A 127 -7.74 -6.63 14.98
C PRO A 127 -6.49 -7.26 14.33
N TYR A 128 -6.57 -8.52 14.03
CA TYR A 128 -5.49 -9.21 13.34
C TYR A 128 -5.42 -8.81 11.88
N VAL A 129 -4.26 -8.37 11.43
CA VAL A 129 -4.00 -7.85 10.07
C VAL A 129 -4.28 -8.87 8.95
N TRP A 130 -4.09 -10.16 9.22
CA TRP A 130 -4.29 -11.19 8.18
C TRP A 130 -5.75 -11.38 7.76
N PHE A 131 -6.73 -10.97 8.56
CA PHE A 131 -8.12 -10.98 8.11
C PHE A 131 -8.33 -10.04 6.92
N PRO A 132 -8.10 -8.72 7.03
CA PRO A 132 -8.23 -7.84 5.88
C PRO A 132 -7.22 -8.18 4.77
N PHE A 133 -6.01 -8.65 5.10
CA PHE A 133 -5.01 -9.07 4.12
C PHE A 133 -5.54 -10.19 3.22
N TYR A 134 -6.13 -11.22 3.80
CA TYR A 134 -6.73 -12.31 3.05
C TYR A 134 -8.01 -11.90 2.33
N HIS A 135 -8.87 -11.11 2.98
CA HIS A 135 -10.17 -10.74 2.44
C HIS A 135 -10.10 -9.67 1.32
N LEU A 136 -8.99 -8.98 1.16
CA LEU A 136 -8.76 -8.13 0.00
C LEU A 136 -8.73 -8.90 -1.32
N LYS A 137 -8.58 -10.24 -1.29
CA LYS A 137 -8.71 -11.09 -2.49
C LYS A 137 -10.05 -10.95 -3.24
N SER A 138 -11.08 -10.43 -2.59
CA SER A 138 -12.36 -10.13 -3.25
C SER A 138 -12.32 -8.87 -4.12
N GLU A 139 -11.27 -8.08 -3.99
CA GLU A 139 -11.07 -6.86 -4.77
C GLU A 139 -10.20 -7.17 -5.99
N SER A 140 -10.59 -6.69 -7.15
CA SER A 140 -9.95 -7.00 -8.43
C SER A 140 -8.53 -6.43 -8.58
N PHE A 141 -8.11 -5.54 -7.69
CA PHE A 141 -6.79 -4.91 -7.68
C PHE A 141 -5.80 -5.56 -6.71
N TRP A 142 -6.21 -6.63 -5.99
CA TRP A 142 -5.40 -7.31 -4.98
C TRP A 142 -5.12 -8.75 -5.39
N HIS A 143 -3.84 -9.11 -5.46
CA HIS A 143 -3.39 -10.41 -5.93
C HIS A 143 -2.45 -11.06 -4.94
N PHE A 144 -2.32 -12.40 -5.02
CA PHE A 144 -1.37 -13.16 -4.24
C PHE A 144 -0.33 -13.83 -5.15
N LYS A 145 0.95 -13.64 -4.82
CA LYS A 145 2.01 -14.50 -5.33
C LYS A 145 2.10 -15.73 -4.43
N GLN A 146 1.93 -16.89 -5.01
CA GLN A 146 2.02 -18.17 -4.31
C GLN A 146 3.44 -18.74 -4.42
N TYR A 147 3.81 -19.57 -3.43
CA TYR A 147 5.00 -20.40 -3.55
C TYR A 147 4.72 -21.53 -4.57
N GLY A 148 5.54 -21.59 -5.63
CA GLY A 148 5.36 -22.54 -6.74
C GLY A 148 4.25 -22.13 -7.72
N ASP A 149 4.28 -22.73 -8.92
CA ASP A 149 3.46 -22.27 -10.06
C ASP A 149 2.01 -22.81 -10.04
N ASP A 150 1.72 -23.91 -9.34
CA ASP A 150 0.38 -24.52 -9.30
C ASP A 150 0.04 -25.03 -7.90
N ASN A 151 -0.28 -24.11 -7.00
CA ASN A 151 -0.65 -24.52 -5.65
C ASN A 151 -2.11 -24.93 -5.58
N ILE A 152 -2.40 -26.23 -5.80
CA ILE A 152 -3.73 -26.83 -5.68
C ILE A 152 -4.35 -26.53 -4.31
N GLN A 153 -3.53 -26.47 -3.25
CA GLN A 153 -4.02 -26.17 -1.90
C GLN A 153 -4.54 -24.73 -1.82
N PHE A 154 -3.92 -23.75 -2.49
CA PHE A 154 -4.44 -22.39 -2.50
C PHE A 154 -5.82 -22.32 -3.16
N LYS A 155 -6.04 -23.02 -4.28
CA LYS A 155 -7.34 -23.11 -4.98
C LYS A 155 -8.46 -23.62 -4.06
N LEU A 156 -8.15 -24.52 -3.12
CA LEU A 156 -9.13 -24.99 -2.13
C LEU A 156 -9.58 -23.89 -1.15
N TYR A 157 -8.74 -22.89 -0.91
CA TYR A 157 -9.03 -21.75 -0.03
C TYR A 157 -9.58 -20.53 -0.77
N GLU A 158 -9.44 -20.44 -2.10
CA GLU A 158 -9.98 -19.29 -2.86
C GLU A 158 -11.49 -19.12 -2.63
N ARG A 159 -12.23 -20.23 -2.54
CA ARG A 159 -13.68 -20.25 -2.33
C ARG A 159 -14.07 -20.17 -0.86
N LYS A 160 -13.13 -20.32 0.07
CA LYS A 160 -13.42 -20.27 1.51
C LYS A 160 -13.36 -18.83 2.03
N ASN A 161 -14.26 -18.55 2.97
CA ASN A 161 -14.28 -17.23 3.63
C ASN A 161 -13.14 -17.04 4.64
N THR A 162 -12.41 -18.09 4.99
CA THR A 162 -11.31 -18.02 5.97
C THR A 162 -10.14 -18.88 5.53
N MET A 163 -8.94 -18.41 5.78
CA MET A 163 -7.70 -19.16 5.66
C MET A 163 -6.92 -18.99 6.97
N PRO A 164 -6.49 -20.10 7.61
CA PRO A 164 -5.62 -20.00 8.79
C PRO A 164 -4.33 -19.27 8.46
N ILE A 165 -3.81 -18.46 9.40
CA ILE A 165 -2.59 -17.69 9.17
C ILE A 165 -1.37 -18.57 8.88
N SER A 166 -1.29 -19.74 9.50
CA SER A 166 -0.25 -20.73 9.21
C SER A 166 -0.29 -21.19 7.75
N THR A 167 -1.49 -21.48 7.24
CA THR A 167 -1.70 -21.86 5.85
C THR A 167 -1.39 -20.69 4.90
N LEU A 168 -1.82 -19.47 5.23
CA LEU A 168 -1.48 -18.30 4.43
C LEU A 168 0.04 -18.14 4.27
N ARG A 169 0.78 -18.25 5.37
CA ARG A 169 2.25 -18.14 5.37
C ARG A 169 2.95 -19.24 4.59
N THR A 170 2.35 -20.41 4.50
CA THR A 170 2.92 -21.53 3.75
C THR A 170 2.66 -21.44 2.25
N LEU A 171 1.50 -20.88 1.87
CA LEU A 171 1.04 -20.88 0.49
C LEU A 171 1.32 -19.55 -0.25
N VAL A 172 1.38 -18.43 0.47
CA VAL A 172 1.54 -17.09 -0.12
C VAL A 172 2.91 -16.54 0.23
N GLU A 173 3.66 -16.15 -0.79
CA GLU A 173 4.94 -15.46 -0.65
C GLU A 173 4.73 -13.99 -0.28
N TYR A 174 3.92 -13.28 -1.05
CA TYR A 174 3.50 -11.89 -0.80
C TYR A 174 2.17 -11.60 -1.51
N ALA A 175 1.54 -10.49 -1.15
CA ALA A 175 0.47 -9.91 -1.95
C ALA A 175 1.02 -8.76 -2.81
N TYR A 176 0.31 -8.44 -3.91
CA TYR A 176 0.66 -7.30 -4.76
C TYR A 176 -0.61 -6.64 -5.31
N LEU A 177 -0.47 -5.38 -5.67
CA LEU A 177 -1.52 -4.58 -6.30
C LEU A 177 -1.38 -4.62 -7.82
N ASP A 178 -2.41 -4.19 -8.54
CA ASP A 178 -2.21 -3.81 -9.94
C ASP A 178 -1.06 -2.80 -10.04
N ASP A 179 -0.17 -2.95 -11.02
CA ASP A 179 1.00 -2.07 -11.15
C ASP A 179 0.60 -0.60 -11.32
N ALA A 180 -0.49 -0.33 -12.03
CA ALA A 180 -1.03 1.02 -12.18
C ALA A 180 -1.47 1.61 -10.82
N LEU A 181 -2.13 0.81 -9.95
CA LEU A 181 -2.53 1.26 -8.62
C LEU A 181 -1.31 1.53 -7.74
N PHE A 182 -0.33 0.63 -7.78
CA PHE A 182 0.93 0.80 -7.05
C PHE A 182 1.65 2.08 -7.49
N HIS A 183 1.68 2.35 -8.79
CA HIS A 183 2.20 3.60 -9.34
C HIS A 183 1.43 4.84 -8.85
N TYR A 184 0.10 4.82 -8.85
CA TYR A 184 -0.71 5.93 -8.32
C TYR A 184 -0.47 6.17 -6.83
N MET A 185 -0.12 5.16 -6.05
CA MET A 185 0.23 5.31 -4.63
C MET A 185 1.58 5.99 -4.40
N HIS A 186 2.51 5.96 -5.37
CA HIS A 186 3.79 6.68 -5.29
C HIS A 186 3.65 8.17 -5.55
N ASN A 187 2.77 8.59 -6.45
CA ASN A 187 2.54 9.99 -6.72
C ASN A 187 1.73 10.65 -5.58
N SER A 188 2.17 11.79 -5.07
CA SER A 188 1.59 12.46 -3.90
C SER A 188 0.15 12.91 -4.11
N GLU A 189 -0.20 13.41 -5.30
CA GLU A 189 -1.54 13.91 -5.61
C GLU A 189 -2.54 12.77 -5.69
N THR A 190 -2.24 11.73 -6.49
CA THR A 190 -3.12 10.57 -6.66
C THR A 190 -3.24 9.76 -5.37
N ARG A 191 -2.14 9.64 -4.62
CA ARG A 191 -2.12 9.04 -3.28
C ARG A 191 -3.06 9.75 -2.32
N SER A 192 -3.07 11.09 -2.33
CA SER A 192 -3.97 11.88 -1.48
C SER A 192 -5.44 11.64 -1.82
N LYS A 193 -5.79 11.58 -3.09
CA LYS A 193 -7.15 11.22 -3.54
C LYS A 193 -7.56 9.82 -3.07
N LEU A 194 -6.68 8.83 -3.22
CA LEU A 194 -6.94 7.46 -2.76
C LEU A 194 -7.13 7.38 -1.24
N LYS A 195 -6.28 8.07 -0.46
CA LYS A 195 -6.43 8.17 1.02
C LYS A 195 -7.77 8.81 1.41
N GLU A 196 -8.14 9.91 0.77
CA GLU A 196 -9.39 10.62 1.06
C GLU A 196 -10.61 9.73 0.85
N VAL A 197 -10.64 8.98 -0.25
CA VAL A 197 -11.75 8.05 -0.55
C VAL A 197 -11.89 6.97 0.52
N LEU A 198 -10.78 6.37 0.97
CA LEU A 198 -10.79 5.37 2.03
C LEU A 198 -11.28 5.94 3.35
N ILE A 199 -10.79 7.12 3.73
CA ILE A 199 -11.17 7.79 4.99
C ILE A 199 -12.64 8.16 4.98
N ARG A 200 -13.11 8.80 3.90
CA ARG A 200 -14.50 9.26 3.77
C ARG A 200 -15.49 8.10 3.82
N ASN A 201 -15.20 6.99 3.12
CA ASN A 201 -16.19 5.90 2.97
C ASN A 201 -16.19 4.87 4.09
N TYR A 202 -15.10 4.75 4.91
CA TYR A 202 -14.96 3.64 5.87
C TYR A 202 -14.58 4.08 7.29
N ILE A 203 -14.13 5.32 7.47
CA ILE A 203 -13.63 5.79 8.77
C ILE A 203 -14.47 6.94 9.31
N LYS A 204 -14.68 7.97 8.51
CA LYS A 204 -15.49 9.15 8.85
C LYS A 204 -16.87 9.04 8.19
N CYS A 205 -17.55 7.90 8.35
CA CYS A 205 -18.95 7.79 7.95
C CYS A 205 -19.78 8.56 8.98
N GLU A 206 -20.17 9.77 8.65
CA GLU A 206 -21.22 10.52 9.36
C GLU A 206 -22.58 9.89 9.17
#